data_fac63e6800ebd738ebcf3322a2baf1dd
#
_entry.id   fac63e6800ebd738ebcf3322a2baf1dd
#
_cell.length_a   1.000
_cell.length_b   1.000
_cell.length_c   1.000
_cell.angle_alpha   90.00
_cell.angle_beta   90.00
_cell.angle_gamma   90.00
#
_symmetry.space_group_name_H-M   'P 1'
#
loop_
_entity.id
_entity.type
_entity.pdbx_description
1 polymer ?
#
loop_
_entity_poly.entity_id
_entity_poly.type
_entity_poly.pdbx_seq_one_letter_code
_entity_poly.pdbx_strand_id
1 'polypeptide(L)'
;MNEGLNVVAFKEMKVPESLAMMHYDVHKDKPFFPWLVDFISSAPVLTMIFEADNAIQKIRDALGATFVQKADPDALRGKYGIWAGINIAHASDAPETAAKEIELWTNEGGLTESSDAEEEARAYITKYAVGDVDYTMEIRNTVKDAIENHDTSDSVPQKLTELLSKDAEGIPSEQIEALAKVIFDFVIEEVEKS
;
A
#
# COMPACT_ATOMS: atom_id res chain seq x y z
N MET A 1 10.82 3.47 -13.19
CA MET A 1 11.88 4.25 -13.85
C MET A 1 12.13 3.79 -15.28
N ASN A 2 11.94 2.52 -15.63
CA ASN A 2 12.11 2.08 -17.02
C ASN A 2 10.97 2.51 -17.98
N GLU A 3 9.89 3.09 -17.44
CA GLU A 3 8.70 3.53 -18.19
C GLU A 3 8.76 5.03 -18.58
N GLY A 4 9.91 5.69 -18.41
CA GLY A 4 10.05 7.12 -18.68
C GLY A 4 9.24 7.98 -17.69
N LEU A 5 9.18 7.56 -16.43
CA LEU A 5 8.65 8.31 -15.30
C LEU A 5 9.80 8.96 -14.54
N ASN A 6 9.75 10.25 -14.32
CA ASN A 6 10.69 10.99 -13.48
C ASN A 6 10.10 11.14 -12.09
N VAL A 7 10.87 10.83 -11.04
CA VAL A 7 10.47 11.10 -9.65
C VAL A 7 10.85 12.53 -9.33
N VAL A 8 9.87 13.40 -9.11
CA VAL A 8 10.09 14.83 -8.78
C VAL A 8 9.88 15.16 -7.31
N ALA A 9 9.23 14.26 -6.55
CA ALA A 9 9.16 14.31 -5.09
C ALA A 9 9.17 12.88 -4.54
N PHE A 10 9.85 12.70 -3.40
CA PHE A 10 9.91 11.42 -2.68
C PHE A 10 9.91 11.66 -1.18
N LYS A 11 9.12 10.88 -0.45
CA LYS A 11 9.13 10.91 1.01
C LYS A 11 8.66 9.58 1.58
N GLU A 12 9.43 9.03 2.52
CA GLU A 12 8.95 7.99 3.43
C GLU A 12 8.27 8.64 4.63
N MET A 13 7.06 8.20 4.97
CA MET A 13 6.36 8.74 6.14
C MET A 13 5.35 7.77 6.71
N LYS A 14 5.09 7.85 8.02
CA LYS A 14 3.89 7.29 8.62
C LYS A 14 2.75 8.29 8.45
N VAL A 15 1.67 7.88 7.81
CA VAL A 15 0.54 8.77 7.50
C VAL A 15 -0.24 9.05 8.78
N PRO A 16 -0.41 10.32 9.18
CA PRO A 16 -1.33 10.65 10.26
C PRO A 16 -2.76 10.32 9.87
N GLU A 17 -3.57 9.85 10.82
CA GLU A 17 -4.98 9.52 10.60
C GLU A 17 -5.76 10.69 9.96
N SER A 18 -5.51 11.92 10.39
CA SER A 18 -6.14 13.12 9.82
C SER A 18 -5.84 13.30 8.33
N LEU A 19 -4.61 13.03 7.89
CA LEU A 19 -4.24 13.09 6.47
C LEU A 19 -4.89 11.94 5.68
N ALA A 20 -4.91 10.73 6.25
CA ALA A 20 -5.59 9.57 5.66
C ALA A 20 -7.08 9.84 5.45
N MET A 21 -7.76 10.42 6.45
CA MET A 21 -9.17 10.80 6.35
C MET A 21 -9.42 11.84 5.26
N MET A 22 -8.56 12.83 5.11
CA MET A 22 -8.66 13.84 4.05
C MET A 22 -8.42 13.22 2.67
N HIS A 23 -7.42 12.36 2.55
CA HIS A 23 -7.10 11.68 1.29
C HIS A 23 -8.27 10.79 0.81
N TYR A 24 -8.92 10.09 1.72
CA TYR A 24 -10.03 9.19 1.42
C TYR A 24 -11.42 9.80 1.67
N ASP A 25 -11.55 11.13 1.81
CA ASP A 25 -12.84 11.81 2.10
C ASP A 25 -13.96 11.43 1.11
N VAL A 26 -13.61 11.13 -0.15
CA VAL A 26 -14.55 10.64 -1.17
C VAL A 26 -15.20 9.29 -0.79
N HIS A 27 -14.65 8.58 0.18
CA HIS A 27 -15.13 7.29 0.67
C HIS A 27 -15.70 7.35 2.09
N LYS A 28 -15.80 8.52 2.72
CA LYS A 28 -16.19 8.69 4.14
C LYS A 28 -17.52 8.04 4.52
N ASP A 29 -18.45 7.94 3.58
CA ASP A 29 -19.78 7.33 3.79
C ASP A 29 -19.81 5.82 3.44
N LYS A 30 -18.65 5.22 3.16
CA LYS A 30 -18.54 3.79 2.82
C LYS A 30 -18.20 2.97 4.06
N PRO A 31 -18.76 1.76 4.21
CA PRO A 31 -18.49 0.90 5.37
C PRO A 31 -17.00 0.60 5.58
N PHE A 32 -16.23 0.49 4.50
CA PHE A 32 -14.80 0.20 4.54
C PHE A 32 -13.89 1.40 4.85
N PHE A 33 -14.45 2.62 4.97
CA PHE A 33 -13.65 3.83 5.16
C PHE A 33 -12.79 3.80 6.44
N PRO A 34 -13.30 3.40 7.62
CA PRO A 34 -12.46 3.31 8.81
C PRO A 34 -11.28 2.37 8.63
N TRP A 35 -11.53 1.18 8.08
CA TRP A 35 -10.47 0.21 7.79
C TRP A 35 -9.42 0.77 6.82
N LEU A 36 -9.84 1.49 5.79
CA LEU A 36 -8.92 2.06 4.79
C LEU A 36 -7.99 3.12 5.41
N VAL A 37 -8.52 3.93 6.34
CA VAL A 37 -7.74 4.90 7.12
C VAL A 37 -6.74 4.19 8.01
N ASP A 38 -7.15 3.17 8.75
CA ASP A 38 -6.29 2.36 9.60
C ASP A 38 -5.20 1.67 8.79
N PHE A 39 -5.54 1.13 7.60
CA PHE A 39 -4.61 0.42 6.73
C PHE A 39 -3.46 1.33 6.25
N ILE A 40 -3.76 2.51 5.68
CA ILE A 40 -2.70 3.42 5.21
C ILE A 40 -1.88 4.00 6.36
N SER A 41 -2.45 4.06 7.57
CA SER A 41 -1.79 4.59 8.77
C SER A 41 -1.04 3.52 9.58
N SER A 42 -1.16 2.23 9.24
CA SER A 42 -0.60 1.13 10.03
C SER A 42 0.93 1.06 9.96
N ALA A 43 1.50 1.32 8.79
CA ALA A 43 2.94 1.24 8.53
C ALA A 43 3.42 2.47 7.74
N PRO A 44 4.73 2.75 7.69
CA PRO A 44 5.27 3.77 6.80
C PRO A 44 4.95 3.48 5.33
N VAL A 45 4.67 4.54 4.59
CA VAL A 45 4.43 4.48 3.15
C VAL A 45 5.43 5.35 2.41
N LEU A 46 5.65 5.02 1.15
CA LEU A 46 6.41 5.87 0.23
C LEU A 46 5.44 6.74 -0.55
N THR A 47 5.59 8.05 -0.42
CA THR A 47 4.82 9.03 -1.18
C THR A 47 5.71 9.63 -2.27
N MET A 48 5.18 9.70 -3.50
CA MET A 48 5.94 10.15 -4.66
C MET A 48 5.09 10.98 -5.60
N ILE A 49 5.72 11.98 -6.21
CA ILE A 49 5.17 12.66 -7.39
C ILE A 49 6.00 12.23 -8.60
N PHE A 50 5.31 11.79 -9.64
CA PHE A 50 5.91 11.42 -10.91
C PHE A 50 5.53 12.41 -12.00
N GLU A 51 6.50 12.75 -12.85
CA GLU A 51 6.30 13.55 -14.04
C GLU A 51 6.65 12.76 -15.31
N ALA A 52 5.76 12.76 -16.28
CA ALA A 52 5.96 12.19 -17.61
C ALA A 52 4.79 12.52 -18.53
N ASP A 53 4.97 12.31 -19.83
CA ASP A 53 3.83 12.24 -20.74
C ASP A 53 2.94 11.06 -20.36
N ASN A 54 1.65 11.32 -20.12
CA ASN A 54 0.66 10.32 -19.69
C ASN A 54 1.03 9.60 -18.39
N ALA A 55 1.66 10.27 -17.42
CA ALA A 55 2.12 9.69 -16.15
C ALA A 55 1.04 8.88 -15.43
N ILE A 56 -0.17 9.44 -15.32
CA ILE A 56 -1.31 8.76 -14.65
C ILE A 56 -1.59 7.41 -15.29
N GLN A 57 -1.72 7.36 -16.62
CA GLN A 57 -2.02 6.10 -17.32
C GLN A 57 -0.88 5.09 -17.16
N LYS A 58 0.37 5.51 -17.32
CA LYS A 58 1.54 4.65 -17.14
C LYS A 58 1.60 4.01 -15.75
N ILE A 59 1.37 4.82 -14.70
CA ILE A 59 1.38 4.33 -13.32
C ILE A 59 0.22 3.34 -13.10
N ARG A 60 -0.97 3.67 -13.57
CA ARG A 60 -2.15 2.80 -13.42
C ARG A 60 -2.00 1.48 -14.17
N ASP A 61 -1.43 1.50 -15.37
CA ASP A 61 -1.13 0.30 -16.15
C ASP A 61 -0.11 -0.58 -15.43
N ALA A 62 0.95 0.00 -14.88
CA ALA A 62 1.94 -0.73 -14.09
C ALA A 62 1.37 -1.33 -12.80
N LEU A 63 0.46 -0.62 -12.12
CA LEU A 63 -0.18 -1.09 -10.89
C LEU A 63 -1.22 -2.19 -11.16
N GLY A 64 -1.96 -2.09 -12.26
CA GLY A 64 -3.09 -2.98 -12.56
C GLY A 64 -4.35 -2.65 -11.77
N ALA A 65 -5.35 -3.52 -11.84
CA ALA A 65 -6.64 -3.34 -11.19
C ALA A 65 -6.52 -3.18 -9.67
N THR A 66 -7.44 -2.40 -9.06
CA THR A 66 -7.43 -2.12 -7.62
C THR A 66 -7.62 -3.38 -6.78
N PHE A 67 -8.54 -4.26 -7.20
CA PHE A 67 -8.76 -5.53 -6.52
C PHE A 67 -7.74 -6.56 -7.00
N VAL A 68 -6.98 -7.12 -6.07
CA VAL A 68 -5.86 -8.04 -6.34
C VAL A 68 -6.27 -9.22 -7.22
N GLN A 69 -7.44 -9.82 -6.96
CA GLN A 69 -7.95 -10.98 -7.72
C GLN A 69 -8.35 -10.62 -9.17
N LYS A 70 -8.45 -9.33 -9.49
CA LYS A 70 -8.76 -8.82 -10.84
C LYS A 70 -7.55 -8.22 -11.55
N ALA A 71 -6.45 -8.04 -10.82
CA ALA A 71 -5.22 -7.52 -11.39
C ALA A 71 -4.54 -8.57 -12.27
N ASP A 72 -3.94 -8.11 -13.35
CA ASP A 72 -3.08 -8.96 -14.17
C ASP A 72 -1.95 -9.53 -13.28
N PRO A 73 -1.66 -10.84 -13.35
CA PRO A 73 -0.58 -11.45 -12.57
C PRO A 73 0.79 -10.79 -12.76
N ASP A 74 1.02 -10.15 -13.90
CA ASP A 74 2.26 -9.44 -14.20
C ASP A 74 2.26 -7.97 -13.73
N ALA A 75 1.12 -7.40 -13.41
CA ALA A 75 1.02 -6.07 -12.81
C ALA A 75 1.49 -6.08 -11.35
N LEU A 76 1.93 -4.92 -10.83
CA LEU A 76 2.46 -4.82 -9.47
C LEU A 76 1.47 -5.27 -8.39
N ARG A 77 0.18 -4.90 -8.50
CA ARG A 77 -0.84 -5.36 -7.56
C ARG A 77 -1.13 -6.85 -7.67
N GLY A 78 -1.03 -7.42 -8.89
CA GLY A 78 -1.14 -8.86 -9.10
C GLY A 78 0.02 -9.64 -8.49
N LYS A 79 1.24 -9.10 -8.56
CA LYS A 79 2.44 -9.71 -7.97
C LYS A 79 2.46 -9.61 -6.45
N TYR A 80 2.26 -8.41 -5.91
CA TYR A 80 2.57 -8.07 -4.51
C TYR A 80 1.35 -7.76 -3.64
N GLY A 81 0.16 -7.62 -4.20
CA GLY A 81 -1.06 -7.43 -3.43
C GLY A 81 -1.46 -8.70 -2.68
N ILE A 82 -2.19 -8.57 -1.59
CA ILE A 82 -2.57 -9.70 -0.74
C ILE A 82 -3.98 -10.19 -1.07
N TRP A 83 -5.00 -9.35 -0.89
CA TRP A 83 -6.39 -9.75 -1.12
C TRP A 83 -7.29 -8.52 -1.29
N ALA A 84 -8.21 -8.56 -2.24
CA ALA A 84 -9.17 -7.49 -2.48
C ALA A 84 -8.52 -6.09 -2.45
N GLY A 85 -8.91 -5.24 -1.50
CA GLY A 85 -8.36 -3.91 -1.27
C GLY A 85 -7.03 -3.87 -0.50
N ILE A 86 -6.57 -5.00 0.06
CA ILE A 86 -5.22 -5.10 0.65
C ILE A 86 -4.21 -5.18 -0.48
N ASN A 87 -4.02 -4.07 -1.17
CA ASN A 87 -3.07 -3.92 -2.25
C ASN A 87 -1.87 -3.06 -1.82
N ILE A 88 -0.90 -2.85 -2.71
CA ILE A 88 0.39 -2.24 -2.37
C ILE A 88 0.49 -0.75 -2.61
N ALA A 89 -0.45 -0.14 -3.34
CA ALA A 89 -0.32 1.24 -3.75
C ALA A 89 -1.63 1.88 -4.16
N HIS A 90 -1.73 3.19 -3.88
CA HIS A 90 -2.69 4.09 -4.47
C HIS A 90 -2.06 4.84 -5.67
N ALA A 91 -2.86 5.22 -6.63
CA ALA A 91 -2.50 6.16 -7.69
C ALA A 91 -3.71 6.97 -8.11
N SER A 92 -3.50 8.26 -8.35
CA SER A 92 -4.51 9.17 -8.90
C SER A 92 -5.10 8.61 -10.20
N ASP A 93 -6.38 8.84 -10.43
CA ASP A 93 -7.12 8.28 -11.57
C ASP A 93 -7.37 9.28 -12.71
N ALA A 94 -7.23 10.58 -12.42
CA ALA A 94 -7.44 11.66 -13.36
C ALA A 94 -6.55 12.87 -13.05
N PRO A 95 -6.32 13.78 -14.01
CA PRO A 95 -5.53 14.99 -13.78
C PRO A 95 -6.05 15.86 -12.63
N GLU A 96 -7.37 15.99 -12.51
CA GLU A 96 -8.02 16.78 -11.46
C GLU A 96 -7.84 16.14 -10.08
N THR A 97 -7.88 14.80 -10.02
CA THR A 97 -7.62 14.04 -8.79
C THR A 97 -6.15 14.18 -8.42
N ALA A 98 -5.25 14.00 -9.38
CA ALA A 98 -3.81 14.16 -9.17
C ALA A 98 -3.46 15.55 -8.64
N ALA A 99 -4.03 16.63 -9.21
CA ALA A 99 -3.78 17.98 -8.73
C ALA A 99 -4.21 18.19 -7.27
N LYS A 100 -5.39 17.69 -6.90
CA LYS A 100 -5.90 17.76 -5.51
C LYS A 100 -5.06 16.93 -4.53
N GLU A 101 -4.67 15.72 -4.94
CA GLU A 101 -3.85 14.85 -4.10
C GLU A 101 -2.45 15.43 -3.92
N ILE A 102 -1.82 15.96 -4.96
CA ILE A 102 -0.54 16.66 -4.87
C ILE A 102 -0.63 17.83 -3.90
N GLU A 103 -1.66 18.70 -4.04
CA GLU A 103 -1.89 19.81 -3.13
C GLU A 103 -2.04 19.35 -1.68
N LEU A 104 -2.86 18.33 -1.42
CA LEU A 104 -3.07 17.77 -0.10
C LEU A 104 -1.76 17.22 0.50
N TRP A 105 -1.06 16.37 -0.24
CA TRP A 105 0.16 15.73 0.25
C TRP A 105 1.32 16.71 0.41
N THR A 106 1.36 17.79 -0.38
CA THR A 106 2.33 18.88 -0.21
C THR A 106 2.03 19.67 1.05
N ASN A 107 0.78 20.10 1.24
CA ASN A 107 0.42 20.99 2.34
C ASN A 107 0.35 20.27 3.69
N GLU A 108 -0.25 19.11 3.73
CA GLU A 108 -0.51 18.36 4.98
C GLU A 108 0.52 17.22 5.20
N GLY A 109 0.97 16.60 4.13
CA GLY A 109 1.96 15.52 4.19
C GLY A 109 3.41 16.01 4.17
N GLY A 110 3.66 17.26 3.80
CA GLY A 110 4.99 17.82 3.65
C GLY A 110 5.81 17.13 2.54
N LEU A 111 5.15 16.66 1.48
CA LEU A 111 5.79 16.15 0.28
C LEU A 111 6.23 17.36 -0.56
N THR A 112 7.53 17.47 -0.84
CA THR A 112 8.10 18.62 -1.56
C THR A 112 8.87 18.16 -2.79
N GLU A 113 8.76 18.90 -3.87
CA GLU A 113 9.58 18.69 -5.06
C GLU A 113 11.05 18.97 -4.76
N SER A 114 11.94 18.12 -5.29
CA SER A 114 13.38 18.21 -5.10
C SER A 114 14.09 17.69 -6.36
N SER A 115 15.19 18.34 -6.73
CA SER A 115 16.10 17.84 -7.77
C SER A 115 16.71 16.49 -7.41
N ASP A 116 16.75 16.15 -6.13
CA ASP A 116 17.40 14.95 -5.61
C ASP A 116 16.40 13.80 -5.35
N ALA A 117 15.10 14.02 -5.62
CA ALA A 117 14.03 13.06 -5.32
C ALA A 117 14.25 11.69 -5.97
N GLU A 118 14.75 11.63 -7.20
CA GLU A 118 15.04 10.36 -7.88
C GLU A 118 16.25 9.66 -7.24
N GLU A 119 17.28 10.40 -6.82
CA GLU A 119 18.44 9.85 -6.12
C GLU A 119 18.04 9.31 -4.74
N GLU A 120 17.21 10.05 -4.00
CA GLU A 120 16.67 9.62 -2.71
C GLU A 120 15.84 8.34 -2.84
N ALA A 121 14.95 8.25 -3.84
CA ALA A 121 14.17 7.05 -4.13
C ALA A 121 15.07 5.85 -4.48
N ARG A 122 16.12 6.05 -5.29
CA ARG A 122 17.09 5.00 -5.63
C ARG A 122 17.91 4.56 -4.41
N ALA A 123 18.34 5.49 -3.57
CA ALA A 123 19.05 5.19 -2.33
C ALA A 123 18.18 4.37 -1.38
N TYR A 124 16.89 4.69 -1.27
CA TYR A 124 15.92 3.92 -0.50
C TYR A 124 15.82 2.48 -1.01
N ILE A 125 15.64 2.30 -2.32
CA ILE A 125 15.59 0.96 -2.94
C ILE A 125 16.88 0.18 -2.63
N THR A 126 18.04 0.82 -2.81
CA THR A 126 19.33 0.16 -2.54
C THR A 126 19.49 -0.25 -1.08
N LYS A 127 18.99 0.56 -0.16
CA LYS A 127 19.05 0.28 1.29
C LYS A 127 18.22 -0.93 1.69
N TYR A 128 17.05 -1.12 1.07
CA TYR A 128 16.08 -2.13 1.47
C TYR A 128 15.99 -3.32 0.50
N ALA A 129 16.66 -3.28 -0.65
CA ALA A 129 16.75 -4.41 -1.58
C ALA A 129 17.74 -5.46 -1.04
N VAL A 130 17.34 -6.17 0.00
CA VAL A 130 18.14 -7.20 0.65
C VAL A 130 17.69 -8.59 0.19
N GLY A 131 18.32 -9.11 -0.85
CA GLY A 131 18.12 -10.49 -1.29
C GLY A 131 16.84 -10.74 -2.08
N ASP A 132 16.57 -12.03 -2.34
CA ASP A 132 15.38 -12.50 -3.07
C ASP A 132 14.29 -13.01 -2.10
N VAL A 133 14.11 -12.35 -0.95
CA VAL A 133 13.10 -12.73 0.04
C VAL A 133 11.76 -12.13 -0.37
N ASP A 134 10.76 -12.99 -0.57
CA ASP A 134 9.39 -12.62 -0.94
C ASP A 134 8.41 -13.63 -0.33
N TYR A 135 7.68 -13.21 0.69
CA TYR A 135 6.64 -14.00 1.37
C TYR A 135 5.22 -13.58 0.95
N THR A 136 5.07 -12.80 -0.12
CA THR A 136 3.76 -12.32 -0.59
C THR A 136 2.77 -13.46 -0.78
N MET A 137 3.21 -14.58 -1.38
CA MET A 137 2.30 -15.71 -1.66
C MET A 137 1.88 -16.44 -0.38
N GLU A 138 2.76 -16.59 0.60
CA GLU A 138 2.44 -17.20 1.88
C GLU A 138 1.47 -16.33 2.69
N ILE A 139 1.68 -15.00 2.70
CA ILE A 139 0.77 -14.05 3.32
C ILE A 139 -0.59 -14.09 2.62
N ARG A 140 -0.61 -14.05 1.29
CA ARG A 140 -1.82 -14.15 0.47
C ARG A 140 -2.60 -15.44 0.75
N ASN A 141 -1.93 -16.57 0.79
CA ASN A 141 -2.55 -17.86 1.10
C ASN A 141 -3.09 -17.89 2.53
N THR A 142 -2.36 -17.33 3.51
CA THR A 142 -2.84 -17.24 4.89
C THR A 142 -4.16 -16.45 4.98
N VAL A 143 -4.25 -15.30 4.30
CA VAL A 143 -5.48 -14.48 4.24
C VAL A 143 -6.59 -15.22 3.50
N LYS A 144 -6.30 -15.81 2.35
CA LYS A 144 -7.26 -16.58 1.55
C LYS A 144 -7.85 -17.74 2.34
N ASP A 145 -6.98 -18.57 2.92
CA ASP A 145 -7.38 -19.75 3.67
C ASP A 145 -8.23 -19.38 4.91
N ALA A 146 -7.87 -18.28 5.58
CA ALA A 146 -8.65 -17.78 6.71
C ALA A 146 -10.07 -17.35 6.28
N ILE A 147 -10.21 -16.63 5.17
CA ILE A 147 -11.53 -16.22 4.64
C ILE A 147 -12.33 -17.44 4.18
N GLU A 148 -11.74 -18.34 3.38
CA GLU A 148 -12.44 -19.52 2.82
C GLU A 148 -12.88 -20.51 3.90
N ASN A 149 -12.12 -20.66 4.99
CA ASN A 149 -12.43 -21.55 6.12
C ASN A 149 -13.13 -20.86 7.29
N HIS A 150 -13.46 -19.57 7.19
CA HIS A 150 -14.06 -18.77 8.28
C HIS A 150 -13.21 -18.82 9.56
N ASP A 151 -11.88 -18.82 9.41
CA ASP A 151 -10.95 -18.86 10.54
C ASP A 151 -10.62 -17.46 11.04
N THR A 152 -11.21 -17.10 12.17
CA THR A 152 -10.96 -15.85 12.90
C THR A 152 -10.21 -16.08 14.22
N SER A 153 -9.50 -17.19 14.33
CA SER A 153 -8.71 -17.52 15.53
C SER A 153 -7.42 -16.68 15.62
N ASP A 154 -6.88 -16.59 16.85
CA ASP A 154 -5.63 -15.88 17.12
C ASP A 154 -4.41 -16.44 16.37
N SER A 155 -4.50 -17.63 15.79
CA SER A 155 -3.43 -18.21 14.99
C SER A 155 -3.20 -17.44 13.66
N VAL A 156 -4.22 -16.83 13.10
CA VAL A 156 -4.13 -16.09 11.85
C VAL A 156 -3.26 -14.83 11.99
N PRO A 157 -3.54 -13.88 12.92
CA PRO A 157 -2.70 -12.70 13.07
C PRO A 157 -1.28 -13.05 13.54
N GLN A 158 -1.09 -14.12 14.34
CA GLN A 158 0.24 -14.61 14.72
C GLN A 158 1.04 -15.05 13.48
N LYS A 159 0.40 -15.81 12.58
CA LYS A 159 1.02 -16.25 11.34
C LYS A 159 1.35 -15.09 10.39
N LEU A 160 0.43 -14.11 10.27
CA LEU A 160 0.67 -12.89 9.50
C LEU A 160 1.87 -12.11 10.05
N THR A 161 1.95 -11.92 11.37
CA THR A 161 3.09 -11.25 12.02
C THR A 161 4.41 -11.98 11.74
N GLU A 162 4.42 -13.32 11.84
CA GLU A 162 5.61 -14.11 11.53
C GLU A 162 6.08 -13.92 10.08
N LEU A 163 5.16 -14.00 9.12
CA LEU A 163 5.48 -13.89 7.70
C LEU A 163 5.92 -12.47 7.33
N LEU A 164 5.21 -11.45 7.80
CA LEU A 164 5.57 -10.05 7.59
C LEU A 164 6.92 -9.70 8.20
N SER A 165 7.26 -10.28 9.37
CA SER A 165 8.58 -10.07 10.00
C SER A 165 9.72 -10.67 9.17
N LYS A 166 9.45 -11.76 8.44
CA LYS A 166 10.43 -12.36 7.52
C LYS A 166 10.55 -11.60 6.22
N ASP A 167 9.44 -11.05 5.73
CA ASP A 167 9.37 -10.32 4.47
C ASP A 167 9.99 -8.92 4.59
N ALA A 168 9.89 -8.29 5.76
CA ALA A 168 10.29 -6.92 6.03
C ALA A 168 11.42 -6.85 7.07
N GLU A 169 12.58 -7.44 6.75
CA GLU A 169 13.74 -7.44 7.65
C GLU A 169 14.17 -6.00 7.99
N GLY A 170 14.36 -5.74 9.29
CA GLY A 170 14.79 -4.44 9.80
C GLY A 170 13.67 -3.43 10.07
N ILE A 171 12.42 -3.78 9.79
CA ILE A 171 11.26 -2.97 10.17
C ILE A 171 10.92 -3.23 11.65
N PRO A 172 10.61 -2.18 12.45
CA PRO A 172 10.24 -2.34 13.86
C PRO A 172 9.03 -3.26 14.05
N SER A 173 9.11 -4.16 15.04
CA SER A 173 8.04 -5.15 15.30
C SER A 173 6.68 -4.51 15.56
N GLU A 174 6.63 -3.35 16.19
CA GLU A 174 5.39 -2.60 16.41
C GLU A 174 4.66 -2.27 15.08
N GLN A 175 5.40 -1.92 14.03
CA GLN A 175 4.84 -1.62 12.72
C GLN A 175 4.35 -2.90 12.02
N ILE A 176 5.09 -3.99 12.15
CA ILE A 176 4.71 -5.31 11.64
C ILE A 176 3.41 -5.78 12.31
N GLU A 177 3.32 -5.69 13.63
CA GLU A 177 2.13 -6.07 14.41
C GLU A 177 0.91 -5.21 14.03
N ALA A 178 1.10 -3.90 13.85
CA ALA A 178 0.04 -3.00 13.43
C ALA A 178 -0.49 -3.35 12.02
N LEU A 179 0.41 -3.67 11.08
CA LEU A 179 0.02 -4.09 9.73
C LEU A 179 -0.66 -5.47 9.76
N ALA A 180 -0.13 -6.43 10.50
CA ALA A 180 -0.75 -7.75 10.66
C ALA A 180 -2.17 -7.65 11.23
N LYS A 181 -2.34 -6.79 12.24
CA LYS A 181 -3.65 -6.55 12.87
C LYS A 181 -4.65 -6.01 11.86
N VAL A 182 -4.32 -4.96 11.11
CA VAL A 182 -5.28 -4.35 10.18
C VAL A 182 -5.59 -5.26 8.98
N ILE A 183 -4.65 -6.12 8.57
CA ILE A 183 -4.93 -7.19 7.60
C ILE A 183 -5.92 -8.20 8.20
N PHE A 184 -5.73 -8.59 9.46
CA PHE A 184 -6.63 -9.52 10.14
C PHE A 184 -8.03 -8.91 10.39
N ASP A 185 -8.13 -7.63 10.72
CA ASP A 185 -9.40 -6.92 10.84
C ASP A 185 -10.20 -7.01 9.53
N PHE A 186 -9.53 -6.90 8.37
CA PHE A 186 -10.15 -7.13 7.06
C PHE A 186 -10.64 -8.57 6.89
N VAL A 187 -9.87 -9.57 7.33
CA VAL A 187 -10.28 -10.99 7.27
C VAL A 187 -11.58 -11.20 8.06
N ILE A 188 -11.65 -10.63 9.27
CA ILE A 188 -12.86 -10.70 10.11
C ILE A 188 -14.07 -10.11 9.37
N GLU A 189 -13.93 -8.91 8.79
CA GLU A 189 -15.00 -8.27 8.04
C GLU A 189 -15.48 -9.10 6.83
N GLU A 190 -14.57 -9.75 6.11
CA GLU A 190 -14.92 -10.57 4.95
C GLU A 190 -15.62 -11.87 5.37
N VAL A 191 -15.18 -12.48 6.46
CA VAL A 191 -15.84 -13.66 7.06
C VAL A 191 -17.26 -13.32 7.53
N GLU A 192 -17.46 -12.16 8.15
CA GLU A 192 -18.80 -11.72 8.62
C GLU A 192 -19.79 -11.43 7.47
N LYS A 193 -19.30 -11.12 6.27
CA LYS A 193 -20.12 -10.83 5.07
C LYS A 193 -20.53 -12.10 4.30
N SER A 194 -19.84 -13.23 4.54
CA SER A 194 -20.02 -14.49 3.80
C SER A 194 -21.01 -15.41 4.49
#